data_6e778b0041e2880986388662a80698e3
#
_entry.id   6e778b0041e2880986388662a80698e3
#
_cell.length_a   1.000
_cell.length_b   1.000
_cell.length_c   1.000
_cell.angle_alpha   90.00
_cell.angle_beta   90.00
_cell.angle_gamma   90.00
#
_symmetry.space_group_name_H-M   'P 1'
#
loop_
_entity.id
_entity.type
_entity.pdbx_description
1 polymer ?
#
loop_
_entity_poly.entity_id
_entity_poly.type
_entity_poly.pdbx_seq_one_letter_code
_entity_poly.pdbx_strand_id
1 'polypeptide(L)'
;MKDRNTIQVINVTGLGLSGKSAVTDLIGCFDGVWSPDNSFEFDFFRLHDGLFDFMDLLENEVSQGRVDIGFKKILLIAYRMGVDPSIFDLKGNFYSSSQRYNKFFNKNFLNETNNFLLSLVKDSYKAHWPYQRFIQSNFQTFIEKFLLRINLGFLTKKNIYILNRENLNQKFNSYFLTLLKNLDSNSHTFAFNNLSEPYNLNKLFSWVNNVKNITVLRDPRDIYASAKIKNNSKDSFIGFEDVNLFIERYKNNASSVFKGKDERNLIINFEEFINDHENEKKRIINFLNFENLNFIESSKFNLSESSKNVFVWKNYPELKKDILRIEKDLKDYLS
;
A
#
# COMPACT_ATOMS: atom_id res chain seq x y z
N MET A 1 30.12 -4.73 -13.08
CA MET A 1 29.84 -5.27 -11.75
C MET A 1 28.85 -4.31 -11.10
N LYS A 2 27.56 -4.68 -10.95
CA LYS A 2 26.62 -3.87 -10.14
C LYS A 2 27.12 -3.91 -8.69
N ASP A 3 27.21 -2.74 -8.07
CA ASP A 3 27.52 -2.64 -6.64
C ASP A 3 26.55 -3.54 -5.86
N ARG A 4 27.06 -4.60 -5.24
CA ARG A 4 26.31 -5.54 -4.40
C ARG A 4 25.66 -4.89 -3.16
N ASN A 5 25.83 -3.58 -3.01
CA ASN A 5 25.36 -2.81 -1.86
C ASN A 5 24.04 -2.06 -2.11
N THR A 6 23.45 -2.11 -3.32
CA THR A 6 22.25 -1.35 -3.62
C THR A 6 21.02 -2.25 -3.46
N ILE A 7 20.24 -2.02 -2.41
CA ILE A 7 18.96 -2.74 -2.21
C ILE A 7 18.02 -2.40 -3.37
N GLN A 8 17.41 -3.44 -3.95
CA GLN A 8 16.35 -3.32 -4.96
C GLN A 8 15.00 -3.49 -4.30
N VAL A 9 14.06 -2.63 -4.68
CA VAL A 9 12.66 -2.71 -4.25
C VAL A 9 11.78 -3.09 -5.43
N ILE A 10 10.88 -4.04 -5.23
CA ILE A 10 9.91 -4.48 -6.22
C ILE A 10 8.53 -4.27 -5.62
N ASN A 11 7.71 -3.49 -6.30
CA ASN A 11 6.29 -3.36 -5.99
C ASN A 11 5.50 -4.22 -6.98
N VAL A 12 4.71 -5.16 -6.50
CA VAL A 12 3.73 -5.88 -7.31
C VAL A 12 2.36 -5.33 -6.98
N THR A 13 1.72 -4.71 -7.94
CA THR A 13 0.44 -4.02 -7.72
C THR A 13 -0.61 -4.44 -8.74
N GLY A 14 -1.85 -4.09 -8.48
CA GLY A 14 -2.99 -4.38 -9.33
C GLY A 14 -4.29 -4.08 -8.61
N LEU A 15 -5.39 -4.14 -9.35
CA LEU A 15 -6.71 -4.00 -8.74
C LEU A 15 -6.96 -5.14 -7.74
N GLY A 16 -7.93 -4.95 -6.84
CA GLY A 16 -8.31 -6.01 -5.91
C GLY A 16 -8.62 -7.32 -6.64
N LEU A 17 -8.11 -8.43 -6.16
CA LEU A 17 -8.28 -9.78 -6.74
C LEU A 17 -7.62 -9.97 -8.12
N SER A 18 -6.65 -9.13 -8.51
CA SER A 18 -5.96 -9.23 -9.81
C SER A 18 -4.98 -10.42 -9.91
N GLY A 19 -4.72 -11.14 -8.83
CA GLY A 19 -3.73 -12.24 -8.84
C GLY A 19 -2.30 -11.79 -8.53
N LYS A 20 -2.08 -10.53 -8.14
CA LYS A 20 -0.76 -9.98 -7.81
C LYS A 20 0.03 -10.78 -6.77
N SER A 21 -0.65 -11.40 -5.80
CA SER A 21 0.03 -12.24 -4.80
C SER A 21 0.77 -13.41 -5.44
N ALA A 22 0.21 -14.06 -6.46
CA ALA A 22 0.88 -15.15 -7.17
C ALA A 22 2.19 -14.70 -7.84
N VAL A 23 2.21 -13.46 -8.37
CA VAL A 23 3.44 -12.89 -8.96
C VAL A 23 4.45 -12.52 -7.87
N THR A 24 3.99 -11.98 -6.74
CA THR A 24 4.87 -11.71 -5.58
C THR A 24 5.47 -13.01 -5.03
N ASP A 25 4.67 -14.07 -4.95
CA ASP A 25 5.11 -15.39 -4.49
C ASP A 25 6.14 -16.01 -5.44
N LEU A 26 5.93 -15.89 -6.77
CA LEU A 26 6.93 -16.32 -7.76
C LEU A 26 8.25 -15.57 -7.58
N ILE A 27 8.21 -14.24 -7.41
CA ILE A 27 9.41 -13.43 -7.21
C ILE A 27 10.11 -13.81 -5.91
N GLY A 28 9.35 -14.15 -4.86
CA GLY A 28 9.88 -14.63 -3.59
C GLY A 28 10.53 -16.03 -3.65
N CYS A 29 10.44 -16.75 -4.79
CA CYS A 29 11.16 -17.99 -5.00
C CYS A 29 12.60 -17.81 -5.49
N PHE A 30 13.07 -16.58 -5.68
CA PHE A 30 14.47 -16.34 -6.06
C PHE A 30 15.36 -16.13 -4.84
N ASP A 31 16.59 -16.64 -4.92
CA ASP A 31 17.57 -16.53 -3.85
C ASP A 31 17.91 -15.06 -3.53
N GLY A 32 18.00 -14.74 -2.24
CA GLY A 32 18.27 -13.39 -1.77
C GLY A 32 17.11 -12.39 -1.92
N VAL A 33 15.91 -12.88 -2.25
CA VAL A 33 14.69 -12.07 -2.33
C VAL A 33 13.83 -12.28 -1.10
N TRP A 34 13.60 -11.22 -0.35
CA TRP A 34 12.57 -11.22 0.67
C TRP A 34 11.20 -10.91 0.03
N SER A 35 10.19 -11.69 0.38
CA SER A 35 8.79 -11.41 0.06
C SER A 35 7.91 -11.74 1.27
N PRO A 36 6.83 -10.97 1.49
CA PRO A 36 5.97 -11.18 2.65
C PRO A 36 5.23 -12.52 2.56
N ASP A 37 4.92 -13.07 3.71
CA ASP A 37 3.85 -14.06 3.82
C ASP A 37 2.51 -13.38 3.55
N ASN A 38 1.50 -14.12 3.14
CA ASN A 38 0.17 -13.63 2.72
C ASN A 38 -0.55 -12.68 3.71
N SER A 39 0.00 -12.46 4.89
CA SER A 39 -0.58 -11.64 5.96
C SER A 39 -0.02 -10.23 6.06
N PHE A 40 1.01 -9.84 5.28
CA PHE A 40 1.66 -8.54 5.38
C PHE A 40 1.41 -7.67 4.14
N GLU A 41 0.81 -6.52 4.33
CA GLU A 41 0.76 -5.43 3.36
C GLU A 41 1.37 -4.15 3.98
N PHE A 42 2.16 -3.41 3.19
CA PHE A 42 2.83 -2.22 3.70
C PHE A 42 1.95 -0.98 3.55
N ASP A 43 0.77 -1.03 4.17
CA ASP A 43 -0.28 0.00 4.10
C ASP A 43 0.17 1.38 4.56
N PHE A 44 1.11 1.45 5.52
CA PHE A 44 1.62 2.72 6.06
C PHE A 44 2.07 3.72 4.98
N PHE A 45 2.58 3.21 3.86
CA PHE A 45 3.04 4.04 2.76
C PHE A 45 1.90 4.51 1.86
N ARG A 46 0.95 3.64 1.55
CA ARG A 46 -0.05 3.84 0.50
C ARG A 46 -1.41 4.37 0.96
N LEU A 47 -1.73 4.26 2.26
CA LEU A 47 -3.01 4.72 2.78
C LEU A 47 -3.19 6.22 2.56
N HIS A 48 -4.44 6.65 2.49
CA HIS A 48 -4.79 8.07 2.53
C HIS A 48 -4.24 8.70 3.81
N ASP A 49 -3.59 9.86 3.70
CA ASP A 49 -2.78 10.49 4.75
C ASP A 49 -1.59 9.61 5.23
N GLY A 50 -1.23 8.55 4.50
CA GLY A 50 -0.07 7.71 4.76
C GLY A 50 1.25 8.41 4.43
N LEU A 51 2.35 7.65 4.46
CA LEU A 51 3.68 8.26 4.38
C LEU A 51 3.94 8.94 3.03
N PHE A 52 3.51 8.34 1.90
CA PHE A 52 3.68 9.00 0.60
C PHE A 52 2.90 10.32 0.51
N ASP A 53 1.66 10.35 1.00
CA ASP A 53 0.84 11.57 1.02
C ASP A 53 1.48 12.63 1.91
N PHE A 54 2.03 12.24 3.06
CA PHE A 54 2.71 13.15 3.95
C PHE A 54 4.00 13.72 3.34
N MET A 55 4.79 12.89 2.66
CA MET A 55 6.02 13.35 2.00
C MET A 55 5.71 14.33 0.86
N ASP A 56 4.71 14.03 0.02
CA ASP A 56 4.24 14.94 -1.02
C ASP A 56 3.69 16.25 -0.43
N LEU A 57 2.96 16.17 0.67
CA LEU A 57 2.47 17.35 1.39
C LEU A 57 3.64 18.20 1.89
N LEU A 58 4.64 17.56 2.50
CA LEU A 58 5.81 18.26 3.04
C LEU A 58 6.65 18.92 1.94
N GLU A 59 6.76 18.30 0.77
CA GLU A 59 7.51 18.83 -0.36
C GLU A 59 6.80 20.02 -1.01
N ASN A 60 5.49 19.92 -1.23
CA ASN A 60 4.75 20.83 -2.10
C ASN A 60 3.92 21.90 -1.37
N GLU A 61 3.55 21.68 -0.08
CA GLU A 61 2.65 22.57 0.63
C GLU A 61 3.41 23.61 1.44
N VAL A 62 3.09 24.88 1.26
CA VAL A 62 3.72 25.99 1.98
C VAL A 62 2.99 26.39 3.27
N SER A 63 1.72 26.01 3.41
CA SER A 63 0.90 26.36 4.57
C SER A 63 1.36 25.60 5.82
N GLN A 64 1.92 26.33 6.78
CA GLN A 64 2.37 25.78 8.07
C GLN A 64 1.28 24.97 8.77
N GLY A 65 0.04 25.44 8.75
CA GLY A 65 -1.07 24.74 9.40
C GLY A 65 -1.43 23.42 8.75
N ARG A 66 -1.39 23.33 7.42
CA ARG A 66 -1.66 22.08 6.69
C ARG A 66 -0.56 21.06 6.93
N VAL A 67 0.69 21.51 6.91
CA VAL A 67 1.86 20.66 7.17
C VAL A 67 1.85 20.13 8.61
N ASP A 68 1.55 20.96 9.61
CA ASP A 68 1.41 20.56 11.02
C ASP A 68 0.30 19.51 11.22
N ILE A 69 -0.84 19.70 10.54
CA ILE A 69 -1.94 18.72 10.59
C ILE A 69 -1.51 17.39 9.95
N GLY A 70 -0.89 17.44 8.78
CA GLY A 70 -0.36 16.23 8.11
C GLY A 70 0.64 15.49 8.97
N PHE A 71 1.56 16.21 9.62
CA PHE A 71 2.53 15.62 10.54
C PHE A 71 1.88 14.92 11.74
N LYS A 72 0.87 15.53 12.34
CA LYS A 72 0.12 14.91 13.45
C LYS A 72 -0.67 13.68 13.01
N LYS A 73 -1.20 13.69 11.78
CA LYS A 73 -1.91 12.54 11.22
C LYS A 73 -0.96 11.36 11.00
N ILE A 74 0.19 11.58 10.36
CA ILE A 74 1.13 10.48 10.11
C ILE A 74 1.72 9.91 11.42
N LEU A 75 1.97 10.74 12.43
CA LEU A 75 2.34 10.26 13.77
C LEU A 75 1.26 9.36 14.38
N LEU A 76 -0.01 9.74 14.24
CA LEU A 76 -1.12 8.94 14.75
C LEU A 76 -1.26 7.60 14.00
N ILE A 77 -1.11 7.61 12.67
CA ILE A 77 -1.15 6.40 11.85
C ILE A 77 0.00 5.47 12.24
N ALA A 78 1.22 5.99 12.32
CA ALA A 78 2.39 5.23 12.74
C ALA A 78 2.20 4.57 14.12
N TYR A 79 1.68 5.34 15.09
CA TYR A 79 1.38 4.84 16.42
C TYR A 79 0.37 3.69 16.38
N ARG A 80 -0.76 3.87 15.67
CA ARG A 80 -1.82 2.85 15.58
C ARG A 80 -1.37 1.57 14.90
N MET A 81 -0.46 1.68 13.92
CA MET A 81 0.10 0.52 13.23
C MET A 81 1.23 -0.16 14.00
N GLY A 82 1.98 0.61 14.80
CA GLY A 82 3.15 0.12 15.52
C GLY A 82 2.85 -0.40 16.93
N VAL A 83 1.73 -0.03 17.54
CA VAL A 83 1.38 -0.46 18.89
C VAL A 83 0.50 -1.71 18.85
N ASP A 84 0.85 -2.72 19.62
CA ASP A 84 -0.02 -3.87 19.82
C ASP A 84 -1.30 -3.43 20.53
N PRO A 85 -2.50 -3.86 20.05
CA PRO A 85 -3.75 -3.48 20.69
C PRO A 85 -3.75 -3.96 22.13
N SER A 86 -4.06 -3.05 23.05
CA SER A 86 -4.25 -3.41 24.47
C SER A 86 -5.50 -4.29 24.60
N ILE A 87 -5.54 -5.10 25.68
CA ILE A 87 -6.70 -5.94 26.04
C ILE A 87 -7.99 -5.10 26.18
N PHE A 88 -7.85 -3.80 26.43
CA PHE A 88 -8.95 -2.84 26.59
C PHE A 88 -9.37 -2.18 25.28
N ASP A 89 -8.67 -2.42 24.18
CA ASP A 89 -9.01 -1.85 22.88
C ASP A 89 -10.04 -2.71 22.15
N LEU A 90 -11.24 -2.81 22.76
CA LEU A 90 -12.39 -3.55 22.23
C LEU A 90 -12.84 -3.04 20.85
N LYS A 91 -12.42 -1.86 20.45
CA LYS A 91 -12.68 -1.27 19.12
C LYS A 91 -11.56 -1.52 18.13
N GLY A 92 -10.41 -2.02 18.55
CA GLY A 92 -9.22 -2.29 17.73
C GLY A 92 -9.34 -3.52 16.82
N ASN A 93 -10.42 -4.30 16.93
CA ASN A 93 -10.63 -5.50 16.14
C ASN A 93 -10.90 -5.26 14.64
N PHE A 94 -11.00 -4.00 14.21
CA PHE A 94 -11.17 -3.65 12.79
C PHE A 94 -9.87 -3.68 11.97
N TYR A 95 -8.71 -3.66 12.63
CA TYR A 95 -7.44 -3.80 11.92
C TYR A 95 -7.04 -5.27 11.91
N SER A 96 -6.93 -5.84 10.72
CA SER A 96 -6.46 -7.20 10.52
C SER A 96 -5.09 -7.40 11.20
N SER A 97 -4.81 -8.63 11.61
CA SER A 97 -3.49 -9.00 12.20
C SER A 97 -2.30 -8.65 11.30
N SER A 98 -2.55 -8.44 10.00
CA SER A 98 -1.57 -8.01 9.00
C SER A 98 -1.04 -6.59 9.18
N GLN A 99 -1.70 -5.76 9.99
CA GLN A 99 -1.33 -4.36 10.21
C GLN A 99 -0.55 -4.14 11.52
N ARG A 100 -0.15 -5.19 12.19
CA ARG A 100 0.67 -5.11 13.41
C ARG A 100 2.14 -5.09 13.05
N TYR A 101 2.63 -3.93 12.67
CA TYR A 101 3.96 -3.79 12.11
C TYR A 101 5.09 -4.17 13.07
N ASN A 102 4.93 -3.97 14.36
CA ASN A 102 5.93 -4.44 15.33
C ASN A 102 6.23 -5.94 15.23
N LYS A 103 5.27 -6.74 14.80
CA LYS A 103 5.47 -8.19 14.57
C LYS A 103 6.46 -8.47 13.44
N PHE A 104 6.43 -7.65 12.39
CA PHE A 104 7.22 -7.87 11.19
C PHE A 104 8.59 -7.19 11.22
N PHE A 105 8.72 -6.07 11.93
CA PHE A 105 9.92 -5.23 11.97
C PHE A 105 10.75 -5.42 13.26
N ASN A 106 10.83 -6.62 13.80
CA ASN A 106 11.59 -6.90 15.04
C ASN A 106 11.25 -5.94 16.20
N LYS A 107 9.98 -5.53 16.31
CA LYS A 107 9.47 -4.53 17.28
C LYS A 107 10.03 -3.10 17.10
N ASN A 108 10.76 -2.82 16.03
CA ASN A 108 11.42 -1.53 15.82
C ASN A 108 10.65 -0.56 14.95
N PHE A 109 9.53 -0.97 14.32
CA PHE A 109 8.78 -0.11 13.40
C PHE A 109 8.47 1.26 13.99
N LEU A 110 7.85 1.29 15.17
CA LEU A 110 7.42 2.54 15.80
C LEU A 110 8.60 3.43 16.18
N ASN A 111 9.68 2.83 16.71
CA ASN A 111 10.88 3.55 17.09
C ASN A 111 11.55 4.20 15.89
N GLU A 112 11.80 3.44 14.83
CA GLU A 112 12.43 3.95 13.61
C GLU A 112 11.56 5.01 12.92
N THR A 113 10.23 4.79 12.88
CA THR A 113 9.31 5.77 12.30
C THR A 113 9.26 7.05 13.09
N ASN A 114 9.24 6.98 14.43
CA ASN A 114 9.31 8.17 15.28
C ASN A 114 10.63 8.92 15.12
N ASN A 115 11.75 8.21 15.09
CA ASN A 115 13.09 8.81 14.89
C ASN A 115 13.13 9.55 13.54
N PHE A 116 12.62 8.94 12.47
CA PHE A 116 12.53 9.57 11.16
C PHE A 116 11.64 10.83 11.22
N LEU A 117 10.40 10.72 11.71
CA LEU A 117 9.47 11.84 11.76
C LEU A 117 9.98 12.98 12.64
N LEU A 118 10.59 12.67 13.79
CA LEU A 118 11.20 13.68 14.65
C LEU A 118 12.43 14.34 14.03
N SER A 119 13.19 13.64 13.19
CA SER A 119 14.33 14.21 12.43
C SER A 119 13.89 15.28 11.42
N LEU A 120 12.61 15.30 11.06
CA LEU A 120 12.03 16.34 10.21
C LEU A 120 11.62 17.58 11.00
N VAL A 121 11.54 17.52 12.33
CA VAL A 121 11.16 18.66 13.16
C VAL A 121 12.35 19.61 13.30
N LYS A 122 12.21 20.84 12.81
CA LYS A 122 13.16 21.92 12.99
C LYS A 122 12.94 22.65 14.31
N ASP A 123 11.68 22.91 14.64
CA ASP A 123 11.29 23.65 15.83
C ASP A 123 9.83 23.34 16.19
N SER A 124 9.40 23.70 17.41
CA SER A 124 8.00 23.60 17.83
C SER A 124 7.65 24.65 18.86
N TYR A 125 6.41 25.10 18.82
CA TYR A 125 5.88 26.07 19.80
C TYR A 125 4.45 25.72 20.19
N LYS A 126 3.99 26.23 21.33
CA LYS A 126 2.62 26.04 21.81
C LYS A 126 1.73 27.19 21.41
N ALA A 127 0.65 26.91 20.70
CA ALA A 127 -0.33 27.90 20.27
C ALA A 127 -1.76 27.35 20.25
N HIS A 128 -2.73 28.27 20.18
CA HIS A 128 -4.09 27.96 19.81
C HIS A 128 -4.19 27.97 18.29
N TRP A 129 -4.70 26.87 17.71
CA TRP A 129 -4.93 26.81 16.27
C TRP A 129 -6.44 26.73 16.01
N PRO A 130 -7.09 27.81 15.58
CA PRO A 130 -8.56 27.87 15.49
C PRO A 130 -9.16 26.81 14.56
N TYR A 131 -8.45 26.44 13.49
CA TYR A 131 -8.92 25.44 12.52
C TYR A 131 -8.90 24.00 13.06
N GLN A 132 -8.20 23.72 14.15
CA GLN A 132 -8.26 22.39 14.77
C GLN A 132 -9.66 22.04 15.27
N ARG A 133 -10.49 23.01 15.59
CA ARG A 133 -11.88 22.80 16.00
C ARG A 133 -12.73 22.11 14.94
N PHE A 134 -12.39 22.26 13.66
CA PHE A 134 -13.07 21.56 12.56
C PHE A 134 -12.70 20.08 12.45
N ILE A 135 -11.60 19.65 13.09
CA ILE A 135 -11.09 18.28 13.03
C ILE A 135 -11.27 17.56 14.38
N GLN A 136 -11.57 18.29 15.44
CA GLN A 136 -11.79 17.75 16.78
C GLN A 136 -13.19 17.15 16.92
N SER A 137 -13.32 16.18 17.84
CA SER A 137 -14.63 15.72 18.26
C SER A 137 -15.41 16.84 18.98
N ASN A 138 -16.74 16.74 18.98
CA ASN A 138 -17.60 17.68 19.71
C ASN A 138 -17.25 17.73 21.21
N PHE A 139 -16.86 16.59 21.78
CA PHE A 139 -16.45 16.49 23.19
C PHE A 139 -15.15 17.26 23.46
N GLN A 140 -14.14 17.12 22.62
CA GLN A 140 -12.89 17.88 22.75
C GLN A 140 -13.14 19.38 22.59
N THR A 141 -14.00 19.77 21.68
CA THR A 141 -14.39 21.18 21.48
C THR A 141 -15.13 21.72 22.69
N PHE A 142 -16.00 20.91 23.31
CA PHE A 142 -16.69 21.27 24.54
C PHE A 142 -15.72 21.50 25.71
N ILE A 143 -14.79 20.57 25.94
CA ILE A 143 -13.76 20.71 26.98
C ILE A 143 -12.93 21.99 26.74
N GLU A 144 -12.50 22.23 25.51
CA GLU A 144 -11.73 23.43 25.18
C GLU A 144 -12.49 24.71 25.49
N LYS A 145 -13.76 24.81 25.09
CA LYS A 145 -14.63 25.96 25.41
C LYS A 145 -14.82 26.14 26.92
N PHE A 146 -14.98 25.05 27.66
CA PHE A 146 -15.10 25.08 29.11
C PHE A 146 -13.84 25.65 29.76
N LEU A 147 -12.66 25.11 29.39
CA LEU A 147 -11.37 25.56 29.91
C LEU A 147 -11.09 27.04 29.59
N LEU A 148 -11.49 27.52 28.41
CA LEU A 148 -11.40 28.92 28.07
C LEU A 148 -12.27 29.81 28.95
N ARG A 149 -13.49 29.34 29.30
CA ARG A 149 -14.41 30.11 30.19
C ARG A 149 -13.91 30.25 31.61
N ILE A 150 -13.15 29.29 32.11
CA ILE A 150 -12.58 29.33 33.47
C ILE A 150 -11.14 29.85 33.51
N ASN A 151 -10.70 30.57 32.45
CA ASN A 151 -9.35 31.16 32.31
C ASN A 151 -8.19 30.13 32.33
N LEU A 152 -8.48 28.87 32.09
CA LEU A 152 -7.49 27.82 31.92
C LEU A 152 -7.16 27.52 30.44
N GLY A 153 -7.36 28.51 29.57
CA GLY A 153 -7.14 28.41 28.14
C GLY A 153 -5.70 28.02 27.76
N PHE A 154 -4.70 28.28 28.61
CA PHE A 154 -3.33 27.89 28.37
C PHE A 154 -3.17 26.34 28.28
N LEU A 155 -4.06 25.57 28.92
CA LEU A 155 -4.07 24.09 28.82
C LEU A 155 -4.57 23.58 27.47
N THR A 156 -5.22 24.43 26.67
CA THR A 156 -5.74 24.06 25.36
C THR A 156 -4.75 24.36 24.22
N LYS A 157 -3.60 24.98 24.52
CA LYS A 157 -2.52 25.19 23.56
C LYS A 157 -1.93 23.83 23.15
N LYS A 158 -1.72 23.68 21.87
CA LYS A 158 -1.16 22.48 21.25
C LYS A 158 0.21 22.78 20.66
N ASN A 159 1.07 21.78 20.59
CA ASN A 159 2.32 21.90 19.87
C ASN A 159 2.03 22.13 18.38
N ILE A 160 2.67 23.10 17.79
CA ILE A 160 2.74 23.37 16.36
C ILE A 160 4.16 23.08 15.93
N TYR A 161 4.32 22.21 14.94
CA TYR A 161 5.64 21.76 14.49
C TYR A 161 6.04 22.53 13.22
N ILE A 162 7.27 23.03 13.21
CA ILE A 162 7.94 23.60 12.04
C ILE A 162 8.86 22.52 11.48
N LEU A 163 8.60 22.06 10.25
CA LEU A 163 9.33 20.97 9.65
C LEU A 163 10.42 21.44 8.70
N ASN A 164 11.55 20.75 8.71
CA ASN A 164 12.65 20.93 7.78
C ASN A 164 12.36 20.18 6.48
N ARG A 165 12.55 20.86 5.35
CA ARG A 165 12.33 20.33 4.00
C ARG A 165 13.62 19.98 3.26
N GLU A 166 14.76 20.14 3.91
CA GLU A 166 16.04 19.87 3.30
C GLU A 166 16.31 18.37 3.23
N ASN A 167 16.80 17.92 2.07
CA ASN A 167 17.22 16.55 1.85
C ASN A 167 16.14 15.49 2.13
N LEU A 168 14.86 15.81 1.84
CA LEU A 168 13.73 14.94 2.13
C LEU A 168 13.87 13.55 1.53
N ASN A 169 14.25 13.47 0.25
CA ASN A 169 14.41 12.19 -0.44
C ASN A 169 15.52 11.34 0.22
N GLN A 170 16.64 11.95 0.59
CA GLN A 170 17.74 11.25 1.28
C GLN A 170 17.30 10.72 2.65
N LYS A 171 16.61 11.55 3.44
CA LYS A 171 16.08 11.17 4.76
C LYS A 171 15.07 10.05 4.66
N PHE A 172 14.15 10.17 3.71
CA PHE A 172 13.15 9.13 3.43
C PHE A 172 13.82 7.80 3.06
N ASN A 173 14.74 7.80 2.09
CA ASN A 173 15.39 6.56 1.66
C ASN A 173 16.28 5.95 2.76
N SER A 174 16.94 6.74 3.57
CA SER A 174 17.69 6.25 4.74
C SER A 174 16.76 5.55 5.74
N TYR A 175 15.63 6.15 6.06
CA TYR A 175 14.59 5.55 6.91
C TYR A 175 14.03 4.28 6.29
N PHE A 176 13.67 4.31 5.01
CA PHE A 176 13.10 3.15 4.32
C PHE A 176 14.07 1.97 4.29
N LEU A 177 15.36 2.21 3.99
CA LEU A 177 16.40 1.20 4.05
C LEU A 177 16.56 0.60 5.46
N THR A 178 16.44 1.41 6.51
CA THR A 178 16.44 0.91 7.89
C THR A 178 15.28 -0.02 8.15
N LEU A 179 14.08 0.32 7.68
CA LEU A 179 12.92 -0.57 7.78
C LEU A 179 13.12 -1.90 7.03
N LEU A 180 13.67 -1.84 5.80
CA LEU A 180 13.96 -3.04 5.01
C LEU A 180 14.93 -3.98 5.75
N LYS A 181 15.99 -3.44 6.32
CA LYS A 181 16.95 -4.21 7.11
C LYS A 181 16.34 -4.81 8.39
N ASN A 182 15.34 -4.16 8.96
CA ASN A 182 14.59 -4.70 10.11
C ASN A 182 13.62 -5.81 9.70
N LEU A 183 13.18 -5.87 8.43
CA LEU A 183 12.42 -7.00 7.89
C LEU A 183 13.32 -8.21 7.69
N ASP A 184 14.42 -8.03 6.97
CA ASP A 184 15.45 -9.04 6.74
C ASP A 184 16.80 -8.39 6.44
N SER A 185 17.79 -8.64 7.29
CA SER A 185 19.13 -8.09 7.15
C SER A 185 19.96 -8.76 6.04
N ASN A 186 19.56 -9.95 5.58
CA ASN A 186 20.32 -10.76 4.64
C ASN A 186 19.88 -10.56 3.20
N SER A 187 18.66 -10.10 2.97
CA SER A 187 18.15 -9.87 1.62
C SER A 187 18.65 -8.56 1.03
N HIS A 188 18.91 -8.60 -0.27
CA HIS A 188 19.26 -7.42 -1.08
C HIS A 188 18.14 -6.99 -2.04
N THR A 189 17.10 -7.77 -2.12
CA THR A 189 15.90 -7.48 -2.90
C THR A 189 14.67 -7.71 -2.05
N PHE A 190 13.74 -6.76 -2.10
CA PHE A 190 12.50 -6.79 -1.33
C PHE A 190 11.32 -6.65 -2.27
N ALA A 191 10.50 -7.70 -2.36
CA ALA A 191 9.26 -7.71 -3.13
C ALA A 191 8.07 -7.45 -2.21
N PHE A 192 7.25 -6.48 -2.55
CA PHE A 192 6.06 -6.11 -1.79
C PHE A 192 4.80 -6.30 -2.60
N ASN A 193 3.74 -6.74 -1.93
CA ASN A 193 2.40 -6.73 -2.46
C ASN A 193 1.74 -5.40 -2.09
N ASN A 194 1.49 -4.52 -3.10
CA ASN A 194 0.89 -3.20 -2.91
C ASN A 194 1.65 -2.24 -1.96
N LEU A 195 2.95 -2.04 -2.14
CA LEU A 195 3.64 -0.91 -1.51
C LEU A 195 3.04 0.43 -1.98
N SER A 196 2.58 0.46 -3.23
CA SER A 196 1.80 1.55 -3.82
C SER A 196 0.70 0.99 -4.69
N GLU A 197 -0.40 1.72 -4.77
CA GLU A 197 -1.52 1.41 -5.65
C GLU A 197 -1.16 1.66 -7.13
N PRO A 198 -1.76 0.93 -8.09
CA PRO A 198 -1.38 1.02 -9.49
C PRO A 198 -1.65 2.40 -10.13
N TYR A 199 -2.50 3.21 -9.53
CA TYR A 199 -2.81 4.58 -9.97
C TYR A 199 -1.96 5.66 -9.27
N ASN A 200 -1.11 5.29 -8.31
CA ASN A 200 -0.25 6.19 -7.52
C ASN A 200 1.26 5.91 -7.72
N LEU A 201 1.65 5.25 -8.82
CA LEU A 201 3.05 4.86 -9.06
C LEU A 201 4.01 6.06 -9.13
N ASN A 202 3.52 7.23 -9.52
CA ASN A 202 4.35 8.44 -9.53
C ASN A 202 4.92 8.76 -8.14
N LYS A 203 4.13 8.57 -7.07
CA LYS A 203 4.59 8.76 -5.69
C LYS A 203 5.66 7.74 -5.32
N LEU A 204 5.45 6.48 -5.67
CA LEU A 204 6.44 5.42 -5.47
C LEU A 204 7.77 5.77 -6.15
N PHE A 205 7.71 6.17 -7.42
CA PHE A 205 8.90 6.47 -8.21
C PHE A 205 9.60 7.78 -7.83
N SER A 206 8.89 8.70 -7.17
CA SER A 206 9.48 9.93 -6.64
C SER A 206 10.23 9.71 -5.33
N TRP A 207 9.71 8.83 -4.47
CA TRP A 207 10.24 8.69 -3.12
C TRP A 207 11.15 7.47 -2.94
N VAL A 208 10.91 6.36 -3.64
CA VAL A 208 11.70 5.14 -3.46
C VAL A 208 12.76 4.99 -4.52
N ASN A 209 14.02 4.97 -4.09
CA ASN A 209 15.15 4.73 -4.98
C ASN A 209 15.23 3.25 -5.38
N ASN A 210 15.78 2.98 -6.59
CA ASN A 210 16.00 1.63 -7.12
C ASN A 210 14.76 0.73 -7.02
N VAL A 211 13.62 1.28 -7.43
CA VAL A 211 12.34 0.58 -7.44
C VAL A 211 11.92 0.17 -8.84
N LYS A 212 11.40 -1.05 -8.96
CA LYS A 212 10.66 -1.56 -10.13
C LYS A 212 9.24 -1.93 -9.73
N ASN A 213 8.31 -1.76 -10.65
CA ASN A 213 6.92 -2.10 -10.44
C ASN A 213 6.45 -3.14 -11.44
N ILE A 214 5.63 -4.09 -10.99
CA ILE A 214 4.88 -4.98 -11.86
C ILE A 214 3.40 -4.76 -11.60
N THR A 215 2.69 -4.32 -12.64
CA THR A 215 1.24 -4.13 -12.57
C THR A 215 0.55 -5.36 -13.13
N VAL A 216 -0.20 -6.05 -12.29
CA VAL A 216 -0.95 -7.25 -12.66
C VAL A 216 -2.38 -6.88 -13.02
N LEU A 217 -2.74 -7.10 -14.27
CA LEU A 217 -4.10 -6.99 -14.79
C LEU A 217 -4.76 -8.36 -14.78
N ARG A 218 -6.08 -8.37 -14.70
CA ARG A 218 -6.90 -9.59 -14.75
C ARG A 218 -8.24 -9.29 -15.38
N ASP A 219 -8.80 -10.27 -16.06
CA ASP A 219 -10.13 -10.20 -16.65
C ASP A 219 -11.16 -9.74 -15.60
N PRO A 220 -11.91 -8.66 -15.87
CA PRO A 220 -12.90 -8.14 -14.93
C PRO A 220 -14.01 -9.14 -14.61
N ARG A 221 -14.31 -10.09 -15.50
CA ARG A 221 -15.28 -11.18 -15.23
C ARG A 221 -14.81 -12.09 -14.12
N ASP A 222 -13.50 -12.41 -14.13
CA ASP A 222 -12.87 -13.22 -13.08
C ASP A 222 -12.75 -12.49 -11.75
N ILE A 223 -12.45 -11.19 -11.80
CA ILE A 223 -12.44 -10.35 -10.58
C ILE A 223 -13.84 -10.34 -9.96
N TYR A 224 -14.89 -10.08 -10.77
CA TYR A 224 -16.27 -10.03 -10.29
C TYR A 224 -16.73 -11.38 -9.73
N ALA A 225 -16.52 -12.47 -10.47
CA ALA A 225 -16.89 -13.81 -10.01
C ALA A 225 -16.15 -14.20 -8.73
N SER A 226 -14.81 -14.02 -8.70
CA SER A 226 -14.01 -14.31 -7.50
C SER A 226 -14.49 -13.55 -6.28
N ALA A 227 -14.93 -12.33 -6.48
CA ALA A 227 -15.45 -11.47 -5.44
C ALA A 227 -16.79 -11.93 -4.89
N LYS A 228 -17.72 -12.31 -5.77
CA LYS A 228 -19.03 -12.87 -5.38
C LYS A 228 -18.90 -14.14 -4.56
N ILE A 229 -17.91 -14.99 -4.92
CA ILE A 229 -17.69 -16.30 -4.31
C ILE A 229 -17.02 -16.18 -2.94
N LYS A 230 -15.95 -15.37 -2.87
CA LYS A 230 -15.11 -15.27 -1.67
C LYS A 230 -15.74 -14.42 -0.57
N ASN A 231 -16.61 -13.49 -0.94
CA ASN A 231 -17.24 -12.56 -0.01
C ASN A 231 -18.74 -12.83 0.13
N ASN A 232 -19.11 -13.80 0.94
CA ASN A 232 -20.48 -13.91 1.48
C ASN A 232 -20.85 -12.74 2.41
N SER A 233 -19.97 -11.75 2.61
CA SER A 233 -20.25 -10.60 3.47
C SER A 233 -20.82 -9.46 2.64
N LYS A 234 -22.00 -8.99 3.04
CA LYS A 234 -22.71 -7.83 2.49
C LYS A 234 -21.93 -6.51 2.59
N ASP A 235 -20.79 -6.50 3.30
CA ASP A 235 -20.01 -5.31 3.64
C ASP A 235 -18.74 -5.17 2.81
N SER A 236 -18.69 -5.75 1.59
CA SER A 236 -17.50 -5.68 0.77
C SER A 236 -17.24 -4.27 0.25
N PHE A 237 -16.08 -3.73 0.63
CA PHE A 237 -15.56 -2.46 0.12
C PHE A 237 -15.46 -2.42 -1.42
N ILE A 238 -15.46 -3.56 -2.12
CA ILE A 238 -15.27 -3.63 -3.57
C ILE A 238 -16.59 -3.50 -4.35
N GLY A 239 -17.75 -3.37 -3.69
CA GLY A 239 -19.04 -3.05 -4.34
C GLY A 239 -19.60 -4.15 -5.21
N PHE A 240 -19.51 -5.41 -4.76
CA PHE A 240 -19.87 -6.59 -5.56
C PHE A 240 -21.35 -6.92 -5.58
N GLU A 241 -22.18 -6.26 -4.79
CA GLU A 241 -23.61 -6.55 -4.77
C GLU A 241 -24.30 -6.10 -6.06
N ASP A 242 -23.86 -4.98 -6.63
CA ASP A 242 -24.39 -4.42 -7.88
C ASP A 242 -23.31 -4.42 -8.98
N VAL A 243 -23.62 -5.10 -10.08
CA VAL A 243 -22.74 -5.17 -11.24
C VAL A 243 -22.46 -3.80 -11.87
N ASN A 244 -23.42 -2.86 -11.83
CA ASN A 244 -23.21 -1.53 -12.40
C ASN A 244 -22.20 -0.72 -11.54
N LEU A 245 -22.31 -0.81 -10.21
CA LEU A 245 -21.32 -0.22 -9.31
C LEU A 245 -19.93 -0.83 -9.52
N PHE A 246 -19.85 -2.15 -9.72
CA PHE A 246 -18.60 -2.81 -10.05
C PHE A 246 -17.99 -2.25 -11.35
N ILE A 247 -18.80 -2.16 -12.42
CA ILE A 247 -18.37 -1.66 -13.74
C ILE A 247 -17.88 -0.22 -13.65
N GLU A 248 -18.65 0.66 -13.01
CA GLU A 248 -18.29 2.06 -12.84
C GLU A 248 -16.94 2.20 -12.09
N ARG A 249 -16.82 1.50 -11.01
CA ARG A 249 -15.62 1.50 -10.18
C ARG A 249 -14.41 0.91 -10.89
N TYR A 250 -14.60 -0.18 -11.64
CA TYR A 250 -13.55 -0.79 -12.44
C TYR A 250 -13.04 0.20 -13.51
N LYS A 251 -13.93 0.87 -14.25
CA LYS A 251 -13.58 1.89 -15.24
C LYS A 251 -12.76 3.02 -14.62
N ASN A 252 -13.20 3.55 -13.49
CA ASN A 252 -12.51 4.64 -12.80
C ASN A 252 -11.08 4.24 -12.41
N ASN A 253 -10.91 3.05 -11.87
CA ASN A 253 -9.59 2.56 -11.45
C ASN A 253 -8.71 2.17 -12.66
N ALA A 254 -9.24 1.40 -13.61
CA ALA A 254 -8.49 0.91 -14.76
C ALA A 254 -8.02 2.04 -15.68
N SER A 255 -8.84 3.09 -15.87
CA SER A 255 -8.44 4.26 -16.67
C SER A 255 -7.19 4.96 -16.16
N SER A 256 -6.91 4.84 -14.86
CA SER A 256 -5.71 5.41 -14.23
C SER A 256 -4.49 4.48 -14.32
N VAL A 257 -4.71 3.16 -14.34
CA VAL A 257 -3.64 2.15 -14.43
C VAL A 257 -2.96 2.16 -15.81
N PHE A 258 -3.73 2.41 -16.88
CA PHE A 258 -3.23 2.39 -18.25
C PHE A 258 -2.56 3.69 -18.69
N LYS A 259 -2.52 4.72 -17.84
CA LYS A 259 -1.90 6.00 -18.15
C LYS A 259 -0.42 6.00 -17.80
N GLY A 260 0.44 5.88 -18.77
CA GLY A 260 1.86 6.15 -18.68
C GLY A 260 2.74 4.93 -18.91
N LYS A 261 3.58 5.03 -19.95
CA LYS A 261 4.68 4.10 -20.18
C LYS A 261 5.86 4.60 -19.34
N ASP A 262 6.20 3.87 -18.29
CA ASP A 262 7.42 4.07 -17.51
C ASP A 262 8.24 2.78 -17.62
N GLU A 263 9.52 2.89 -17.95
CA GLU A 263 10.44 1.75 -18.06
C GLU A 263 10.61 0.97 -16.74
N ARG A 264 10.25 1.60 -15.63
CA ARG A 264 10.24 0.97 -14.31
C ARG A 264 8.98 0.17 -14.04
N ASN A 265 8.00 0.15 -14.96
CA ASN A 265 6.74 -0.56 -14.81
C ASN A 265 6.56 -1.61 -15.91
N LEU A 266 6.47 -2.88 -15.51
CA LEU A 266 6.06 -3.99 -16.35
C LEU A 266 4.57 -4.27 -16.14
N ILE A 267 3.81 -4.34 -17.22
CA ILE A 267 2.41 -4.77 -17.17
C ILE A 267 2.32 -6.21 -17.63
N ILE A 268 1.65 -7.05 -16.84
CA ILE A 268 1.37 -8.45 -17.14
C ILE A 268 -0.12 -8.75 -16.96
N ASN A 269 -0.66 -9.64 -17.79
CA ASN A 269 -2.00 -10.19 -17.63
C ASN A 269 -1.93 -11.48 -16.83
N PHE A 270 -2.79 -11.62 -15.83
CA PHE A 270 -2.79 -12.81 -14.95
C PHE A 270 -3.10 -14.09 -15.74
N GLU A 271 -4.00 -14.02 -16.71
CA GLU A 271 -4.35 -15.15 -17.57
C GLU A 271 -3.15 -15.59 -18.41
N GLU A 272 -2.38 -14.66 -19.00
CA GLU A 272 -1.16 -14.95 -19.75
C GLU A 272 -0.08 -15.49 -18.82
N PHE A 273 0.09 -14.90 -17.65
CA PHE A 273 1.05 -15.37 -16.63
C PHE A 273 0.81 -16.84 -16.22
N ILE A 274 -0.43 -17.29 -16.26
CA ILE A 274 -0.78 -18.68 -15.95
C ILE A 274 -0.66 -19.58 -17.19
N ASN A 275 -1.22 -19.16 -18.33
CA ASN A 275 -1.35 -20.00 -19.54
C ASN A 275 -0.03 -20.10 -20.31
N ASP A 276 0.80 -19.07 -20.30
CA ASP A 276 2.13 -19.00 -20.93
C ASP A 276 3.23 -18.75 -19.87
N HIS A 277 3.14 -19.52 -18.79
CA HIS A 277 3.92 -19.30 -17.58
C HIS A 277 5.42 -19.14 -17.80
N GLU A 278 6.01 -20.00 -18.63
CA GLU A 278 7.47 -19.99 -18.84
C GLU A 278 7.94 -18.72 -19.57
N ASN A 279 7.17 -18.21 -20.52
CA ASN A 279 7.51 -16.97 -21.22
C ASN A 279 7.29 -15.74 -20.32
N GLU A 280 6.18 -15.69 -19.58
CA GLU A 280 5.92 -14.60 -18.65
C GLU A 280 6.92 -14.58 -17.49
N LYS A 281 7.31 -15.74 -16.97
CA LYS A 281 8.39 -15.87 -15.99
C LYS A 281 9.71 -15.30 -16.53
N LYS A 282 10.07 -15.62 -17.78
CA LYS A 282 11.26 -15.04 -18.44
C LYS A 282 11.16 -13.53 -18.60
N ARG A 283 9.98 -12.99 -18.97
CA ARG A 283 9.76 -11.55 -19.05
C ARG A 283 9.99 -10.86 -17.70
N ILE A 284 9.49 -11.45 -16.61
CA ILE A 284 9.67 -10.97 -15.25
C ILE A 284 11.15 -11.00 -14.86
N ILE A 285 11.86 -12.13 -15.12
CA ILE A 285 13.27 -12.30 -14.84
C ILE A 285 14.10 -11.21 -15.55
N ASN A 286 13.90 -11.04 -16.85
CA ASN A 286 14.62 -10.04 -17.65
C ASN A 286 14.32 -8.61 -17.14
N PHE A 287 13.07 -8.31 -16.86
CA PHE A 287 12.68 -7.01 -16.35
C PHE A 287 13.33 -6.70 -14.99
N LEU A 288 13.37 -7.68 -14.10
CA LEU A 288 13.96 -7.53 -12.76
C LEU A 288 15.50 -7.63 -12.76
N ASN A 289 16.11 -8.11 -13.84
CA ASN A 289 17.52 -8.46 -13.98
C ASN A 289 17.93 -9.59 -12.99
N PHE A 290 17.13 -10.65 -12.99
CA PHE A 290 17.29 -11.85 -12.13
C PHE A 290 17.97 -13.02 -12.84
N GLU A 291 18.56 -12.82 -14.02
CA GLU A 291 19.17 -13.91 -14.84
C GLU A 291 20.26 -14.67 -14.08
N ASN A 292 20.89 -14.04 -13.10
CA ASN A 292 21.96 -14.62 -12.29
C ASN A 292 21.49 -15.09 -10.90
N LEU A 293 20.21 -15.03 -10.59
CA LEU A 293 19.64 -15.52 -9.34
C LEU A 293 19.15 -16.97 -9.51
N ASN A 294 19.40 -17.79 -8.50
CA ASN A 294 18.88 -19.15 -8.49
C ASN A 294 17.37 -19.12 -8.17
N PHE A 295 16.60 -19.83 -8.98
CA PHE A 295 15.21 -20.10 -8.67
C PHE A 295 15.14 -21.31 -7.74
N ILE A 296 14.52 -21.12 -6.57
CA ILE A 296 14.36 -22.17 -5.55
C ILE A 296 12.89 -22.60 -5.60
N GLU A 297 12.64 -23.84 -5.98
CA GLU A 297 11.30 -24.40 -5.83
C GLU A 297 10.90 -24.36 -4.36
N SER A 298 9.87 -23.61 -4.07
CA SER A 298 9.35 -23.43 -2.72
C SER A 298 7.83 -23.60 -2.71
N SER A 299 7.28 -23.81 -1.53
CA SER A 299 5.82 -23.87 -1.35
C SER A 299 5.13 -22.50 -1.51
N LYS A 300 5.89 -21.42 -1.70
CA LYS A 300 5.33 -20.05 -1.83
C LYS A 300 4.49 -19.93 -3.10
N PHE A 301 5.04 -20.31 -4.25
CA PHE A 301 4.32 -20.24 -5.53
C PHE A 301 3.89 -21.64 -5.99
N ASN A 302 2.61 -21.75 -6.35
CA ASN A 302 2.05 -23.00 -6.92
C ASN A 302 1.19 -22.66 -8.14
N LEU A 303 1.69 -23.02 -9.33
CA LEU A 303 1.02 -22.75 -10.60
C LEU A 303 -0.33 -23.47 -10.69
N SER A 304 -0.43 -24.71 -10.20
CA SER A 304 -1.68 -25.49 -10.24
C SER A 304 -2.78 -24.90 -9.36
N GLU A 305 -2.44 -24.32 -8.23
CA GLU A 305 -3.40 -23.59 -7.40
C GLU A 305 -3.80 -22.24 -8.04
N SER A 306 -2.85 -21.55 -8.64
CA SER A 306 -3.09 -20.28 -9.31
C SER A 306 -3.96 -20.45 -10.56
N SER A 307 -3.82 -21.57 -11.30
CA SER A 307 -4.61 -21.87 -12.50
C SER A 307 -6.12 -22.02 -12.22
N LYS A 308 -6.48 -22.45 -11.02
CA LYS A 308 -7.90 -22.52 -10.61
C LYS A 308 -8.60 -21.14 -10.57
N ASN A 309 -7.83 -20.06 -10.63
CA ASN A 309 -8.35 -18.71 -10.62
C ASN A 309 -8.48 -18.09 -12.02
N VAL A 310 -8.20 -18.82 -13.10
CA VAL A 310 -8.39 -18.39 -14.49
C VAL A 310 -9.73 -18.90 -15.02
N PHE A 311 -10.51 -18.01 -15.66
CA PHE A 311 -11.84 -18.28 -16.16
C PHE A 311 -12.83 -18.78 -15.08
N VAL A 312 -12.65 -18.34 -13.85
CA VAL A 312 -13.50 -18.71 -12.71
C VAL A 312 -14.97 -18.43 -12.98
N TRP A 313 -15.28 -17.32 -13.67
CA TRP A 313 -16.64 -16.94 -14.01
C TRP A 313 -17.42 -18.01 -14.80
N LYS A 314 -16.73 -18.88 -15.56
CA LYS A 314 -17.36 -19.96 -16.31
C LYS A 314 -18.00 -21.04 -15.42
N ASN A 315 -17.56 -21.14 -14.19
CA ASN A 315 -18.05 -22.12 -13.21
C ASN A 315 -19.33 -21.66 -12.50
N TYR A 316 -19.82 -20.42 -12.77
CA TYR A 316 -20.93 -19.80 -12.08
C TYR A 316 -22.01 -19.32 -13.06
N PRO A 317 -22.81 -20.25 -13.61
CA PRO A 317 -23.87 -19.92 -14.59
C PRO A 317 -24.93 -18.96 -14.06
N GLU A 318 -25.12 -18.89 -12.74
CA GLU A 318 -26.01 -17.93 -12.08
C GLU A 318 -25.58 -16.47 -12.27
N LEU A 319 -24.28 -16.22 -12.52
CA LEU A 319 -23.74 -14.89 -12.79
C LEU A 319 -23.86 -14.47 -14.26
N LYS A 320 -24.40 -15.31 -15.14
CA LYS A 320 -24.42 -15.10 -16.60
C LYS A 320 -24.94 -13.72 -17.00
N LYS A 321 -25.99 -13.22 -16.37
CA LYS A 321 -26.57 -11.90 -16.67
C LYS A 321 -25.58 -10.78 -16.37
N ASP A 322 -24.92 -10.85 -15.24
CA ASP A 322 -23.94 -9.86 -14.80
C ASP A 322 -22.68 -9.92 -15.67
N ILE A 323 -22.23 -11.13 -16.01
CA ILE A 323 -21.08 -11.36 -16.89
C ILE A 323 -21.31 -10.75 -18.28
N LEU A 324 -22.49 -10.98 -18.90
CA LEU A 324 -22.82 -10.37 -20.18
C LEU A 324 -22.83 -8.83 -20.12
N ARG A 325 -23.22 -8.27 -18.97
CA ARG A 325 -23.15 -6.82 -18.75
C ARG A 325 -21.72 -6.33 -18.67
N ILE A 326 -20.84 -7.04 -17.94
CA ILE A 326 -19.42 -6.75 -17.85
C ILE A 326 -18.77 -6.84 -19.24
N GLU A 327 -19.05 -7.89 -20.01
CA GLU A 327 -18.51 -8.06 -21.37
C GLU A 327 -18.88 -6.88 -22.28
N LYS A 328 -20.11 -6.40 -22.21
CA LYS A 328 -20.55 -5.25 -22.99
C LYS A 328 -19.85 -3.98 -22.59
N ASP A 329 -19.79 -3.69 -21.29
CA ASP A 329 -19.40 -2.37 -20.78
C ASP A 329 -17.90 -2.25 -20.48
N LEU A 330 -17.18 -3.38 -20.36
CA LEU A 330 -15.74 -3.46 -20.09
C LEU A 330 -14.98 -4.21 -21.19
N LYS A 331 -15.49 -4.24 -22.45
CA LYS A 331 -14.90 -4.97 -23.56
C LYS A 331 -13.41 -4.70 -23.80
N ASP A 332 -12.95 -3.47 -23.55
CA ASP A 332 -11.58 -3.02 -23.77
C ASP A 332 -10.60 -3.52 -22.67
N TYR A 333 -11.13 -4.20 -21.65
CA TYR A 333 -10.37 -4.74 -20.50
C TYR A 333 -10.46 -6.27 -20.39
N LEU A 334 -11.10 -6.93 -21.35
CA LEU A 334 -11.23 -8.39 -21.35
C LEU A 334 -9.93 -9.05 -21.81
N SER A 335 -9.60 -10.20 -21.23
CA SER A 335 -8.50 -11.08 -21.63
C SER A 335 -8.96 -12.15 -22.58
#